data_4ef7c2721f4249a63423d0be0dc23329
#
_entry.id   4ef7c2721f4249a63423d0be0dc23329
#
_cell.length_a   1.000
_cell.length_b   1.000
_cell.length_c   1.000
_cell.angle_alpha   90.00
_cell.angle_beta   90.00
_cell.angle_gamma   90.00
#
_symmetry.space_group_name_H-M   'P 1'
#
loop_
_entity.id
_entity.type
_entity.pdbx_description
1 polymer ?
#
loop_
_entity_poly.entity_id
_entity_poly.type
_entity_poly.pdbx_seq_one_letter_code
_entity_poly.pdbx_strand_id
1 'polypeptide(L)'
;MKRLSLRARLTLIYGGIFLVAGLVLLAVTYVLVDQRTAAPFGVALRDVKPIVQGVEGKLTGDQAEQLRLIVRKVQGDARNQTLDSLLTQGGIALGLVSVVAIAFGWLVAGRALQPLHQITGTARRIAGADVAGRGLHERISLSGPADEVRELADTFDEMLERLDRSFDGQRRFVANASHELRTPLALNRSLIELAISRPDASEDVRRLGESLLAVNERHERLIDGLLTLADSEKELTARSRMDLADVADHVLDQVVGEGAGPTVTRQLQPALVVGDPVLLERLTTNLVENALRHNVPEGGHVDVRTGVRDGRATLIVSNSGPTVPSYDVEAIFEPFRRLSGERVGSGRGFGLGLSIVRAVARAHGGTVSAHPRDGGGLVVTVRLPEAPTPQPSVPAVPDDPAGARRS
;
A
#
# COMPACT_ATOMS: atom_id res chain seq x y z
N MET A 1 -3.81 8.70 24.10
CA MET A 1 -4.80 9.76 23.76
C MET A 1 -5.12 9.63 22.27
N LYS A 2 -6.33 9.26 21.90
CA LYS A 2 -6.77 9.18 20.49
C LYS A 2 -6.73 10.60 19.90
N ARG A 3 -5.90 10.81 18.88
CA ARG A 3 -5.83 12.09 18.18
C ARG A 3 -7.18 12.31 17.47
N LEU A 4 -7.86 13.40 17.81
CA LEU A 4 -9.09 13.80 17.11
C LEU A 4 -8.80 13.94 15.61
N SER A 5 -9.73 13.49 14.77
CA SER A 5 -9.61 13.65 13.33
C SER A 5 -9.58 15.15 12.97
N LEU A 6 -8.91 15.51 11.87
CA LEU A 6 -8.84 16.91 11.40
C LEU A 6 -10.21 17.52 11.24
N ARG A 7 -11.19 16.73 10.77
CA ARG A 7 -12.60 17.11 10.66
C ARG A 7 -13.19 17.50 12.03
N ALA A 8 -12.99 16.66 13.06
CA ALA A 8 -13.50 16.94 14.40
C ALA A 8 -12.83 18.19 15.01
N ARG A 9 -11.53 18.38 14.77
CA ARG A 9 -10.78 19.54 15.25
C ARG A 9 -11.27 20.85 14.62
N LEU A 10 -11.47 20.88 13.31
CA LEU A 10 -12.01 22.04 12.59
C LEU A 10 -13.42 22.39 13.05
N THR A 11 -14.30 21.39 13.16
CA THR A 11 -15.68 21.60 13.64
C THR A 11 -15.70 22.14 15.07
N LEU A 12 -14.85 21.65 15.97
CA LEU A 12 -14.74 22.17 17.34
C LEU A 12 -14.21 23.60 17.38
N ILE A 13 -13.21 23.93 16.57
CA ILE A 13 -12.64 25.29 16.53
C ILE A 13 -13.69 26.28 15.99
N TYR A 14 -14.29 26.02 14.85
CA TYR A 14 -15.27 26.93 14.25
C TYR A 14 -16.57 27.00 15.08
N GLY A 15 -17.04 25.87 15.60
CA GLY A 15 -18.19 25.83 16.50
C GLY A 15 -17.93 26.60 17.81
N GLY A 16 -16.72 26.48 18.36
CA GLY A 16 -16.30 27.22 19.55
C GLY A 16 -16.24 28.74 19.30
N ILE A 17 -15.62 29.15 18.19
CA ILE A 17 -15.57 30.59 17.80
C ILE A 17 -16.97 31.16 17.62
N PHE A 18 -17.85 30.42 16.94
CA PHE A 18 -19.24 30.83 16.72
C PHE A 18 -19.98 31.00 18.03
N LEU A 19 -19.84 30.05 18.96
CA LEU A 19 -20.49 30.10 20.28
C LEU A 19 -19.96 31.26 21.10
N VAL A 20 -18.67 31.52 21.12
CA VAL A 20 -18.05 32.66 21.82
C VAL A 20 -18.56 33.98 21.23
N ALA A 21 -18.57 34.12 19.90
CA ALA A 21 -19.10 35.32 19.24
C ALA A 21 -20.57 35.55 19.55
N GLY A 22 -21.38 34.48 19.57
CA GLY A 22 -22.80 34.55 19.95
C GLY A 22 -23.01 34.95 21.41
N LEU A 23 -22.21 34.43 22.33
CA LEU A 23 -22.25 34.83 23.74
C LEU A 23 -21.87 36.29 23.93
N VAL A 24 -20.83 36.77 23.25
CA VAL A 24 -20.45 38.19 23.28
C VAL A 24 -21.54 39.08 22.75
N LEU A 25 -22.18 38.70 21.63
CA LEU A 25 -23.31 39.44 21.06
C LEU A 25 -24.48 39.50 22.04
N LEU A 26 -24.84 38.37 22.67
CA LEU A 26 -25.91 38.31 23.67
C LEU A 26 -25.57 39.18 24.87
N ALA A 27 -24.33 39.16 25.37
CA ALA A 27 -23.90 39.99 26.51
C ALA A 27 -23.95 41.48 26.16
N VAL A 28 -23.47 41.88 24.95
CA VAL A 28 -23.57 43.29 24.52
C VAL A 28 -25.01 43.74 24.37
N THR A 29 -25.87 42.88 23.79
CA THR A 29 -27.30 43.20 23.66
C THR A 29 -27.96 43.33 25.03
N TYR A 30 -27.64 42.45 26.00
CA TYR A 30 -28.12 42.52 27.38
C TYR A 30 -27.72 43.84 28.02
N VAL A 31 -26.43 44.23 27.96
CA VAL A 31 -25.95 45.50 28.54
C VAL A 31 -26.61 46.72 27.89
N LEU A 32 -26.76 46.72 26.58
CA LEU A 32 -27.41 47.82 25.87
C LEU A 32 -28.92 47.96 26.23
N VAL A 33 -29.62 46.83 26.35
CA VAL A 33 -31.04 46.84 26.78
C VAL A 33 -31.16 47.27 28.25
N ASP A 34 -30.26 46.77 29.11
CA ASP A 34 -30.24 47.16 30.52
C ASP A 34 -29.98 48.67 30.70
N GLN A 35 -29.00 49.24 29.98
CA GLN A 35 -28.73 50.69 29.96
C GLN A 35 -29.90 51.51 29.43
N ARG A 36 -30.56 51.05 28.38
CA ARG A 36 -31.74 51.75 27.83
C ARG A 36 -32.97 51.68 28.74
N THR A 37 -33.16 50.56 29.45
CA THR A 37 -34.24 50.40 30.40
C THR A 37 -33.92 51.01 31.77
N ALA A 38 -32.62 51.21 32.09
CA ALA A 38 -32.19 51.95 33.28
C ALA A 38 -32.24 53.48 33.10
N ALA A 39 -32.13 53.96 31.88
CA ALA A 39 -32.35 55.37 31.59
C ALA A 39 -33.84 55.73 31.96
N PRO A 40 -34.04 56.78 32.71
CA PRO A 40 -35.40 57.07 33.12
C PRO A 40 -36.30 57.19 31.91
N PHE A 41 -37.44 56.51 31.94
CA PHE A 41 -38.48 56.48 30.92
C PHE A 41 -39.01 57.90 30.69
N GLY A 42 -38.13 58.84 30.35
CA GLY A 42 -38.40 60.25 30.17
C GLY A 42 -39.33 60.54 29.00
N VAL A 43 -39.48 59.61 28.08
CA VAL A 43 -40.38 59.83 26.92
C VAL A 43 -41.75 59.23 27.15
N ALA A 44 -41.91 58.07 27.75
CA ALA A 44 -43.23 57.49 28.08
C ALA A 44 -43.88 58.16 29.25
N LEU A 45 -43.14 58.75 30.18
CA LEU A 45 -43.67 59.58 31.28
C LEU A 45 -44.10 60.97 30.82
N ARG A 46 -43.73 61.41 29.63
CA ARG A 46 -44.16 62.72 29.10
C ARG A 46 -45.65 62.72 28.83
N ASP A 47 -46.23 61.59 28.44
CA ASP A 47 -47.64 61.43 28.18
C ASP A 47 -48.43 61.04 29.45
N VAL A 48 -47.80 60.36 30.42
CA VAL A 48 -48.40 59.91 31.66
C VAL A 48 -48.19 60.91 32.81
N LYS A 49 -47.09 61.70 32.73
CA LYS A 49 -46.78 62.70 33.76
C LYS A 49 -47.90 63.66 34.09
N PRO A 50 -48.72 64.23 33.14
CA PRO A 50 -49.82 65.08 33.45
C PRO A 50 -50.96 64.33 34.13
N ILE A 51 -51.14 63.03 33.81
CA ILE A 51 -52.19 62.20 34.45
C ILE A 51 -51.81 61.90 35.90
N VAL A 52 -50.55 61.52 36.14
CA VAL A 52 -50.01 61.21 37.47
C VAL A 52 -50.01 62.50 38.37
N GLN A 53 -49.52 63.62 37.84
CA GLN A 53 -49.59 64.92 38.58
C GLN A 53 -50.99 65.37 38.87
N GLY A 54 -51.94 65.15 37.95
CA GLY A 54 -53.35 65.48 38.19
C GLY A 54 -53.98 64.58 39.24
N VAL A 55 -53.52 63.38 39.42
CA VAL A 55 -53.98 62.40 40.44
C VAL A 55 -53.22 62.66 41.76
N GLU A 56 -51.88 62.95 41.73
CA GLU A 56 -51.12 63.30 42.94
C GLU A 56 -51.70 64.54 43.70
N GLY A 57 -52.23 65.55 42.99
CA GLY A 57 -52.77 66.73 43.56
C GLY A 57 -54.14 66.50 44.33
N LYS A 58 -54.70 65.30 44.22
CA LYS A 58 -55.93 64.86 44.87
C LYS A 58 -55.77 63.79 45.95
N LEU A 59 -54.53 63.28 46.13
CA LEU A 59 -54.22 62.21 47.07
C LEU A 59 -53.62 62.77 48.34
N THR A 60 -53.90 62.15 49.49
CA THR A 60 -53.24 62.41 50.75
C THR A 60 -51.77 61.90 50.64
N GLY A 61 -50.84 62.53 51.42
CA GLY A 61 -49.40 62.22 51.34
C GLY A 61 -49.04 60.71 51.36
N ASP A 62 -49.75 59.94 52.14
CA ASP A 62 -49.57 58.50 52.31
C ASP A 62 -49.98 57.71 51.04
N GLN A 63 -51.05 58.13 50.39
CA GLN A 63 -51.52 57.49 49.13
C GLN A 63 -50.60 57.78 47.93
N ALA A 64 -50.03 58.97 47.90
CA ALA A 64 -49.05 59.34 46.88
C ALA A 64 -47.76 58.54 46.99
N GLU A 65 -47.32 58.25 48.24
CA GLU A 65 -46.11 57.38 48.47
C GLU A 65 -46.39 55.92 48.11
N GLN A 66 -47.53 55.38 48.42
CA GLN A 66 -47.95 54.05 48.00
C GLN A 66 -48.03 53.93 46.49
N LEU A 67 -48.57 54.91 45.79
CA LEU A 67 -48.60 54.90 44.29
C LEU A 67 -47.21 54.88 43.68
N ARG A 68 -46.30 55.69 44.25
CA ARG A 68 -44.89 55.70 43.80
C ARG A 68 -44.17 54.36 43.99
N LEU A 69 -44.43 53.69 45.09
CA LEU A 69 -43.89 52.36 45.37
C LEU A 69 -44.44 51.32 44.40
N ILE A 70 -45.75 51.35 44.12
CA ILE A 70 -46.37 50.46 43.12
C ILE A 70 -45.83 50.70 41.72
N VAL A 71 -45.69 51.95 41.27
CA VAL A 71 -45.11 52.29 39.97
C VAL A 71 -43.69 51.81 39.88
N ARG A 72 -42.85 52.03 40.92
CA ARG A 72 -41.47 51.51 40.94
C ARG A 72 -41.40 49.96 40.88
N LYS A 73 -42.31 49.31 41.61
CA LYS A 73 -42.39 47.85 41.63
C LYS A 73 -42.74 47.29 40.22
N VAL A 74 -43.80 47.82 39.61
CA VAL A 74 -44.26 47.44 38.26
C VAL A 74 -43.18 47.71 37.21
N GLN A 75 -42.45 48.82 37.31
CA GLN A 75 -41.34 49.13 36.43
C GLN A 75 -40.17 48.16 36.64
N GLY A 76 -39.85 47.82 37.88
CA GLY A 76 -38.80 46.83 38.20
C GLY A 76 -39.13 45.43 37.69
N ASP A 77 -40.41 45.02 37.93
CA ASP A 77 -40.89 43.72 37.47
C ASP A 77 -40.91 43.62 35.92
N ALA A 78 -41.36 44.65 35.22
CA ALA A 78 -41.39 44.73 33.76
C ALA A 78 -39.98 44.71 33.18
N ARG A 79 -39.01 45.41 33.83
CA ARG A 79 -37.57 45.35 33.43
C ARG A 79 -36.98 43.96 33.60
N ASN A 80 -37.15 43.35 34.76
CA ASN A 80 -36.65 42.04 35.06
C ASN A 80 -37.25 40.99 34.12
N GLN A 81 -38.54 41.05 33.86
CA GLN A 81 -39.21 40.16 32.92
C GLN A 81 -38.73 40.31 31.49
N THR A 82 -38.40 41.55 31.05
CA THR A 82 -37.80 41.79 29.72
C THR A 82 -36.39 41.21 29.63
N LEU A 83 -35.57 41.42 30.66
CA LEU A 83 -34.18 40.89 30.71
C LEU A 83 -34.15 39.36 30.78
N ASP A 84 -35.02 38.76 31.60
CA ASP A 84 -35.16 37.30 31.72
C ASP A 84 -35.66 36.67 30.42
N SER A 85 -36.64 37.33 29.75
CA SER A 85 -37.11 36.90 28.43
C SER A 85 -36.02 36.98 27.37
N LEU A 86 -35.19 38.04 27.39
CA LEU A 86 -34.07 38.21 26.46
C LEU A 86 -33.00 37.14 26.68
N LEU A 87 -32.65 36.83 27.93
CA LEU A 87 -31.68 35.79 28.25
C LEU A 87 -32.20 34.39 27.88
N THR A 88 -33.44 34.07 28.23
CA THR A 88 -34.01 32.75 27.93
C THR A 88 -34.25 32.55 26.45
N GLN A 89 -34.91 33.46 25.77
CA GLN A 89 -35.18 33.35 24.34
C GLN A 89 -33.90 33.49 23.51
N GLY A 90 -33.00 34.42 23.88
CA GLY A 90 -31.69 34.60 23.25
C GLY A 90 -30.80 33.40 23.45
N GLY A 91 -30.79 32.81 24.64
CA GLY A 91 -30.06 31.59 24.97
C GLY A 91 -30.56 30.38 24.17
N ILE A 92 -31.86 30.19 24.08
CA ILE A 92 -32.47 29.12 23.27
C ILE A 92 -32.12 29.30 21.77
N ALA A 93 -32.28 30.52 21.26
CA ALA A 93 -31.98 30.84 19.88
C ALA A 93 -30.47 30.60 19.57
N LEU A 94 -29.59 31.07 20.45
CA LEU A 94 -28.13 30.83 20.32
C LEU A 94 -27.82 29.34 20.35
N GLY A 95 -28.41 28.56 21.23
CA GLY A 95 -28.24 27.12 21.32
C GLY A 95 -28.65 26.42 20.02
N LEU A 96 -29.85 26.75 19.50
CA LEU A 96 -30.37 26.15 18.28
C LEU A 96 -29.50 26.49 17.05
N VAL A 97 -29.13 27.76 16.88
CA VAL A 97 -28.23 28.19 15.77
C VAL A 97 -26.86 27.55 15.91
N SER A 98 -26.33 27.39 17.12
CA SER A 98 -25.04 26.72 17.35
C SER A 98 -25.07 25.25 16.94
N VAL A 99 -26.13 24.52 17.27
CA VAL A 99 -26.32 23.12 16.85
C VAL A 99 -26.35 23.01 15.32
N VAL A 100 -27.14 23.87 14.66
CA VAL A 100 -27.22 23.91 13.20
C VAL A 100 -25.88 24.26 12.58
N ALA A 101 -25.14 25.24 13.10
CA ALA A 101 -23.84 25.65 12.62
C ALA A 101 -22.79 24.54 12.78
N ILE A 102 -22.80 23.82 13.90
CA ILE A 102 -21.91 22.66 14.12
C ILE A 102 -22.25 21.53 13.17
N ALA A 103 -23.51 21.19 12.98
CA ALA A 103 -23.92 20.14 12.04
C ALA A 103 -23.54 20.48 10.59
N PHE A 104 -23.80 21.71 10.17
CA PHE A 104 -23.42 22.20 8.85
C PHE A 104 -21.89 22.22 8.66
N GLY A 105 -21.14 22.74 9.62
CA GLY A 105 -19.68 22.74 9.61
C GLY A 105 -19.09 21.33 9.52
N TRP A 106 -19.68 20.37 10.24
CA TRP A 106 -19.29 18.95 10.14
C TRP A 106 -19.51 18.38 8.73
N LEU A 107 -20.63 18.69 8.11
CA LEU A 107 -20.96 18.22 6.77
C LEU A 107 -20.04 18.82 5.70
N VAL A 108 -19.83 20.14 5.76
CA VAL A 108 -18.94 20.87 4.84
C VAL A 108 -17.49 20.40 4.98
N ALA A 109 -16.97 20.33 6.22
CA ALA A 109 -15.62 19.85 6.47
C ALA A 109 -15.42 18.41 6.01
N GLY A 110 -16.45 17.55 6.13
CA GLY A 110 -16.42 16.18 5.63
C GLY A 110 -16.25 16.12 4.12
N ARG A 111 -16.97 16.93 3.41
CA ARG A 111 -16.94 16.99 1.95
C ARG A 111 -15.66 17.63 1.42
N ALA A 112 -15.20 18.71 2.04
CA ALA A 112 -13.97 19.40 1.66
C ALA A 112 -12.69 18.56 1.92
N LEU A 113 -12.70 17.67 2.92
CA LEU A 113 -11.55 16.83 3.24
C LEU A 113 -11.58 15.44 2.54
N GLN A 114 -12.66 15.09 1.85
CA GLN A 114 -12.77 13.82 1.12
C GLN A 114 -11.65 13.60 0.09
N PRO A 115 -11.29 14.61 -0.74
CA PRO A 115 -10.22 14.47 -1.72
C PRO A 115 -8.86 14.15 -1.08
N LEU A 116 -8.53 14.76 0.05
CA LEU A 116 -7.27 14.49 0.78
C LEU A 116 -7.19 13.02 1.27
N HIS A 117 -8.33 12.42 1.64
CA HIS A 117 -8.38 11.00 2.00
C HIS A 117 -8.16 10.10 0.77
N GLN A 118 -8.64 10.50 -0.40
CA GLN A 118 -8.38 9.78 -1.65
C GLN A 118 -6.88 9.83 -2.00
N ILE A 119 -6.26 11.02 -1.99
CA ILE A 119 -4.81 11.17 -2.23
C ILE A 119 -4.00 10.31 -1.26
N THR A 120 -4.27 10.41 0.05
CA THR A 120 -3.53 9.63 1.05
C THR A 120 -3.79 8.13 0.94
N GLY A 121 -5.00 7.72 0.55
CA GLY A 121 -5.36 6.32 0.31
C GLY A 121 -4.60 5.74 -0.88
N THR A 122 -4.59 6.44 -2.02
CA THR A 122 -3.86 6.04 -3.23
C THR A 122 -2.35 6.05 -2.98
N ALA A 123 -1.81 7.11 -2.36
CA ALA A 123 -0.40 7.16 -2.01
C ALA A 123 0.04 6.00 -1.08
N ARG A 124 -0.81 5.58 -0.13
CA ARG A 124 -0.52 4.41 0.72
C ARG A 124 -0.60 3.10 -0.06
N ARG A 125 -1.52 2.95 -1.01
CA ARG A 125 -1.56 1.77 -1.88
C ARG A 125 -0.32 1.69 -2.74
N ILE A 126 0.10 2.81 -3.36
CA ILE A 126 1.33 2.90 -4.15
C ILE A 126 2.56 2.59 -3.29
N ALA A 127 2.66 3.16 -2.09
CA ALA A 127 3.78 2.91 -1.17
C ALA A 127 3.77 1.49 -0.58
N GLY A 128 2.62 0.85 -0.48
CA GLY A 128 2.47 -0.54 -0.02
C GLY A 128 2.49 -1.56 -1.16
N ALA A 129 2.28 -1.12 -2.40
CA ALA A 129 2.53 -1.92 -3.58
C ALA A 129 4.06 -2.06 -3.69
N ASP A 130 4.53 -3.30 -3.65
CA ASP A 130 5.93 -3.68 -3.62
C ASP A 130 6.83 -2.81 -4.51
N VAL A 131 8.08 -2.66 -4.09
CA VAL A 131 9.19 -1.90 -4.70
C VAL A 131 9.39 -2.14 -6.22
N ALA A 132 8.70 -3.10 -6.81
CA ALA A 132 8.74 -3.48 -8.23
C ALA A 132 7.99 -2.52 -9.18
N GLY A 133 7.52 -1.34 -8.74
CA GLY A 133 6.90 -0.34 -9.61
C GLY A 133 5.46 -0.62 -10.05
N ARG A 134 4.83 -1.72 -9.62
CA ARG A 134 3.45 -2.10 -10.02
C ARG A 134 2.36 -1.12 -9.57
N GLY A 135 2.62 -0.30 -8.54
CA GLY A 135 1.71 0.75 -8.09
C GLY A 135 1.87 2.08 -8.82
N LEU A 136 2.93 2.26 -9.63
CA LEU A 136 3.23 3.52 -10.29
C LEU A 136 2.30 3.85 -11.46
N HIS A 137 1.60 2.85 -12.03
CA HIS A 137 0.58 3.09 -13.07
C HIS A 137 -0.74 3.61 -12.49
N GLU A 138 -0.96 3.48 -11.18
CA GLU A 138 -2.15 4.04 -10.54
C GLU A 138 -2.02 5.57 -10.49
N ARG A 139 -3.10 6.28 -10.85
CA ARG A 139 -3.17 7.74 -10.80
C ARG A 139 -4.24 8.16 -9.82
N ILE A 140 -4.05 9.30 -9.19
CA ILE A 140 -5.04 9.88 -8.29
C ILE A 140 -6.23 10.36 -9.10
N SER A 141 -5.97 10.99 -10.27
CA SER A 141 -6.98 11.45 -11.25
C SER A 141 -8.17 12.14 -10.58
N LEU A 142 -7.89 13.11 -9.70
CA LEU A 142 -8.90 13.74 -8.88
C LEU A 142 -9.89 14.54 -9.75
N SER A 143 -11.17 14.18 -9.68
CA SER A 143 -12.25 14.92 -10.33
C SER A 143 -12.79 15.98 -9.38
N GLY A 144 -12.90 17.24 -9.83
CA GLY A 144 -13.42 18.31 -8.99
C GLY A 144 -13.06 19.69 -9.51
N PRO A 145 -13.37 20.76 -8.75
CA PRO A 145 -12.95 22.12 -9.07
C PRO A 145 -11.43 22.23 -9.12
N ALA A 146 -10.94 23.19 -9.93
CA ALA A 146 -9.52 23.51 -9.98
C ALA A 146 -9.15 24.34 -8.75
N ASP A 147 -8.82 23.64 -7.66
CA ASP A 147 -8.36 24.22 -6.40
C ASP A 147 -6.95 23.69 -6.05
N GLU A 148 -6.40 24.13 -4.94
CA GLU A 148 -5.04 23.77 -4.48
C GLU A 148 -4.92 22.27 -4.24
N VAL A 149 -6.03 21.58 -3.92
CA VAL A 149 -6.06 20.12 -3.68
C VAL A 149 -5.93 19.36 -5.00
N ARG A 150 -6.55 19.86 -6.05
CA ARG A 150 -6.41 19.32 -7.41
C ARG A 150 -5.01 19.56 -7.95
N GLU A 151 -4.45 20.76 -7.78
CA GLU A 151 -3.07 21.06 -8.18
C GLU A 151 -2.06 20.12 -7.50
N LEU A 152 -2.28 19.83 -6.20
CA LEU A 152 -1.47 18.84 -5.48
C LEU A 152 -1.59 17.45 -6.09
N ALA A 153 -2.81 17.01 -6.43
CA ALA A 153 -3.04 15.70 -7.04
C ALA A 153 -2.38 15.60 -8.43
N ASP A 154 -2.53 16.63 -9.26
CA ASP A 154 -1.94 16.71 -10.60
C ASP A 154 -0.39 16.70 -10.53
N THR A 155 0.20 17.44 -9.57
CA THR A 155 1.65 17.43 -9.32
C THR A 155 2.14 16.05 -8.88
N PHE A 156 1.36 15.36 -8.04
CA PHE A 156 1.68 14.00 -7.61
C PHE A 156 1.61 13.02 -8.78
N ASP A 157 0.59 13.12 -9.63
CA ASP A 157 0.44 12.30 -10.83
C ASP A 157 1.57 12.55 -11.84
N GLU A 158 2.04 13.79 -12.01
CA GLU A 158 3.22 14.12 -12.82
C GLU A 158 4.50 13.48 -12.26
N MET A 159 4.68 13.52 -10.95
CA MET A 159 5.82 12.89 -10.29
C MET A 159 5.79 11.36 -10.50
N LEU A 160 4.62 10.72 -10.35
CA LEU A 160 4.45 9.29 -10.62
C LEU A 160 4.77 8.96 -12.08
N GLU A 161 4.34 9.78 -13.02
CA GLU A 161 4.63 9.58 -14.44
C GLU A 161 6.13 9.70 -14.76
N ARG A 162 6.83 10.62 -14.12
CA ARG A 162 8.30 10.75 -14.26
C ARG A 162 9.02 9.54 -13.70
N LEU A 163 8.59 9.04 -12.54
CA LEU A 163 9.14 7.82 -11.94
C LEU A 163 8.91 6.61 -12.83
N ASP A 164 7.69 6.43 -13.32
CA ASP A 164 7.31 5.34 -14.22
C ASP A 164 8.16 5.35 -15.50
N ARG A 165 8.28 6.49 -16.17
CA ARG A 165 9.16 6.66 -17.34
C ARG A 165 10.64 6.37 -17.02
N SER A 166 11.10 6.74 -15.82
CA SER A 166 12.49 6.45 -15.40
C SER A 166 12.72 4.96 -15.22
N PHE A 167 11.81 4.25 -14.58
CA PHE A 167 11.88 2.79 -14.42
C PHE A 167 11.81 2.07 -15.78
N ASP A 168 10.90 2.48 -16.66
CA ASP A 168 10.81 1.93 -18.01
C ASP A 168 12.06 2.20 -18.84
N GLY A 169 12.67 3.38 -18.67
CA GLY A 169 13.95 3.72 -19.28
C GLY A 169 15.06 2.79 -18.79
N GLN A 170 15.15 2.57 -17.49
CA GLN A 170 16.14 1.69 -16.88
C GLN A 170 15.96 0.23 -17.33
N ARG A 171 14.72 -0.27 -17.38
CA ARG A 171 14.40 -1.62 -17.87
C ARG A 171 14.82 -1.81 -19.32
N ARG A 172 14.44 -0.88 -20.21
CA ARG A 172 14.85 -0.91 -21.63
C ARG A 172 16.36 -0.85 -21.79
N PHE A 173 17.04 -0.04 -21.00
CA PHE A 173 18.51 0.02 -21.01
C PHE A 173 19.12 -1.33 -20.65
N VAL A 174 18.66 -1.98 -19.56
CA VAL A 174 19.17 -3.30 -19.15
C VAL A 174 18.89 -4.35 -20.22
N ALA A 175 17.68 -4.38 -20.78
CA ALA A 175 17.30 -5.31 -21.84
C ALA A 175 18.19 -5.14 -23.09
N ASN A 176 18.34 -3.91 -23.58
CA ASN A 176 19.15 -3.61 -24.75
C ASN A 176 20.65 -3.90 -24.50
N ALA A 177 21.19 -3.47 -23.37
CA ALA A 177 22.57 -3.75 -22.98
C ALA A 177 22.85 -5.26 -22.94
N SER A 178 21.90 -6.04 -22.44
CA SER A 178 22.07 -7.48 -22.35
C SER A 178 22.06 -8.18 -23.72
N HIS A 179 21.22 -7.71 -24.65
CA HIS A 179 21.27 -8.19 -26.05
C HIS A 179 22.59 -7.84 -26.73
N GLU A 180 23.05 -6.60 -26.55
CA GLU A 180 24.33 -6.14 -27.11
C GLU A 180 25.56 -6.83 -26.48
N LEU A 181 25.46 -7.29 -25.25
CA LEU A 181 26.51 -8.04 -24.58
C LEU A 181 26.52 -9.55 -24.94
N ARG A 182 25.35 -10.12 -25.22
CA ARG A 182 25.24 -11.56 -25.57
C ARG A 182 25.97 -11.90 -26.87
N THR A 183 25.85 -11.05 -27.88
CA THR A 183 26.49 -11.25 -29.19
C THR A 183 28.00 -11.37 -29.12
N PRO A 184 28.77 -10.44 -28.49
CA PRO A 184 30.22 -10.59 -28.36
C PRO A 184 30.62 -11.79 -27.49
N LEU A 185 29.83 -12.15 -26.46
CA LEU A 185 30.13 -13.34 -25.65
C LEU A 185 29.96 -14.62 -26.44
N ALA A 186 28.93 -14.74 -27.28
CA ALA A 186 28.74 -15.87 -28.17
C ALA A 186 29.90 -15.99 -29.20
N LEU A 187 30.33 -14.85 -29.75
CA LEU A 187 31.49 -14.81 -30.63
C LEU A 187 32.76 -15.23 -29.89
N ASN A 188 33.02 -14.70 -28.70
CA ASN A 188 34.18 -15.10 -27.88
C ASN A 188 34.19 -16.62 -27.61
N ARG A 189 33.02 -17.17 -27.23
CA ARG A 189 32.83 -18.60 -27.01
C ARG A 189 33.23 -19.38 -28.25
N SER A 190 32.70 -19.05 -29.43
CA SER A 190 32.99 -19.73 -30.68
C SER A 190 34.48 -19.66 -31.06
N LEU A 191 35.14 -18.51 -30.84
CA LEU A 191 36.56 -18.34 -31.09
C LEU A 191 37.42 -19.20 -30.17
N ILE A 192 37.07 -19.30 -28.90
CA ILE A 192 37.78 -20.12 -27.91
C ILE A 192 37.58 -21.60 -28.23
N GLU A 193 36.36 -22.04 -28.52
CA GLU A 193 36.03 -23.41 -28.90
C GLU A 193 36.79 -23.81 -30.17
N LEU A 194 36.89 -22.93 -31.17
CA LEU A 194 37.67 -23.14 -32.36
C LEU A 194 39.17 -23.28 -32.05
N ALA A 195 39.72 -22.45 -31.14
CA ALA A 195 41.12 -22.49 -30.77
C ALA A 195 41.51 -23.78 -30.05
N ILE A 196 40.66 -24.29 -29.14
CA ILE A 196 40.94 -25.54 -28.39
C ILE A 196 40.64 -26.80 -29.18
N SER A 197 39.75 -26.73 -30.19
CA SER A 197 39.39 -27.88 -31.02
C SER A 197 40.43 -28.21 -32.11
N ARG A 198 41.42 -27.33 -32.33
CA ARG A 198 42.48 -27.59 -33.33
C ARG A 198 43.32 -28.80 -32.96
N PRO A 199 43.62 -29.69 -33.92
CA PRO A 199 44.44 -30.88 -33.67
C PRO A 199 45.86 -30.57 -33.15
N ASP A 200 46.38 -29.39 -33.53
CA ASP A 200 47.72 -28.88 -33.18
C ASP A 200 47.71 -27.98 -31.91
N ALA A 201 46.58 -27.84 -31.22
CA ALA A 201 46.52 -27.06 -30.01
C ALA A 201 47.36 -27.65 -28.88
N SER A 202 48.28 -26.84 -28.34
CA SER A 202 49.10 -27.26 -27.20
C SER A 202 48.26 -27.40 -25.91
N GLU A 203 48.75 -28.16 -24.96
CA GLU A 203 48.08 -28.36 -23.66
C GLU A 203 47.83 -27.02 -22.93
N ASP A 204 48.78 -26.09 -23.04
CA ASP A 204 48.62 -24.75 -22.44
C ASP A 204 47.49 -23.94 -23.09
N VAL A 205 47.34 -24.06 -24.43
CA VAL A 205 46.22 -23.43 -25.16
C VAL A 205 44.89 -24.04 -24.75
N ARG A 206 44.81 -25.36 -24.57
CA ARG A 206 43.58 -26.02 -24.09
C ARG A 206 43.21 -25.59 -22.69
N ARG A 207 44.16 -25.60 -21.75
CA ARG A 207 43.90 -25.12 -20.37
C ARG A 207 43.48 -23.66 -20.30
N LEU A 208 44.13 -22.78 -21.09
CA LEU A 208 43.74 -21.38 -21.18
C LEU A 208 42.36 -21.24 -21.77
N GLY A 209 42.04 -21.97 -22.85
CA GLY A 209 40.72 -21.96 -23.48
C GLY A 209 39.62 -22.45 -22.55
N GLU A 210 39.82 -23.54 -21.82
CA GLU A 210 38.88 -24.03 -20.80
C GLU A 210 38.62 -22.97 -19.69
N SER A 211 39.70 -22.31 -19.25
CA SER A 211 39.57 -21.23 -18.25
C SER A 211 38.78 -20.04 -18.79
N LEU A 212 38.99 -19.65 -20.05
CA LEU A 212 38.27 -18.57 -20.72
C LEU A 212 36.79 -18.93 -20.97
N LEU A 213 36.49 -20.19 -21.35
CA LEU A 213 35.10 -20.67 -21.48
C LEU A 213 34.37 -20.58 -20.15
N ALA A 214 35.00 -20.99 -19.07
CA ALA A 214 34.41 -20.88 -17.73
C ALA A 214 34.12 -19.42 -17.33
N VAL A 215 34.99 -18.47 -17.70
CA VAL A 215 34.78 -17.04 -17.51
C VAL A 215 33.61 -16.52 -18.36
N ASN A 216 33.60 -16.95 -19.65
CA ASN A 216 32.52 -16.55 -20.58
C ASN A 216 31.14 -17.02 -20.12
N GLU A 217 31.00 -18.30 -19.74
CA GLU A 217 29.78 -18.86 -19.16
C GLU A 217 29.34 -18.12 -17.88
N ARG A 218 30.31 -17.68 -17.10
CA ARG A 218 30.03 -16.89 -15.94
C ARG A 218 29.42 -15.54 -16.32
N HIS A 219 29.97 -14.84 -17.34
CA HIS A 219 29.38 -13.56 -17.81
C HIS A 219 28.00 -13.75 -18.43
N GLU A 220 27.76 -14.81 -19.20
CA GLU A 220 26.45 -15.15 -19.75
C GLU A 220 25.40 -15.29 -18.63
N ARG A 221 25.70 -16.06 -17.58
CA ARG A 221 24.81 -16.24 -16.41
C ARG A 221 24.55 -14.94 -15.67
N LEU A 222 25.52 -14.02 -15.59
CA LEU A 222 25.33 -12.70 -14.99
C LEU A 222 24.31 -11.87 -15.77
N ILE A 223 24.51 -11.79 -17.09
CA ILE A 223 23.64 -11.02 -18.00
C ILE A 223 22.22 -11.58 -17.98
N ASP A 224 22.08 -12.90 -18.06
CA ASP A 224 20.78 -13.56 -17.99
C ASP A 224 20.08 -13.36 -16.65
N GLY A 225 20.85 -13.32 -15.56
CA GLY A 225 20.31 -13.00 -14.23
C GLY A 225 19.77 -11.56 -14.14
N LEU A 226 20.52 -10.60 -14.69
CA LEU A 226 20.09 -9.19 -14.74
C LEU A 226 18.86 -9.01 -15.62
N LEU A 227 18.79 -9.67 -16.78
CA LEU A 227 17.62 -9.68 -17.64
C LEU A 227 16.39 -10.24 -16.94
N THR A 228 16.55 -11.39 -16.26
CA THR A 228 15.43 -12.01 -15.53
C THR A 228 14.90 -11.10 -14.43
N LEU A 229 15.78 -10.38 -13.73
CA LEU A 229 15.36 -9.37 -12.74
C LEU A 229 14.56 -8.25 -13.42
N ALA A 230 15.04 -7.72 -14.54
CA ALA A 230 14.36 -6.65 -15.26
C ALA A 230 13.01 -7.12 -15.85
N ASP A 231 12.94 -8.34 -16.39
CA ASP A 231 11.72 -8.88 -16.99
C ASP A 231 10.70 -9.35 -15.94
N SER A 232 11.13 -9.83 -14.78
CA SER A 232 10.22 -10.21 -13.70
C SER A 232 9.46 -9.04 -13.09
N GLU A 233 9.88 -7.81 -13.37
CA GLU A 233 9.18 -6.57 -12.98
C GLU A 233 8.08 -6.15 -13.96
N LYS A 234 7.98 -6.78 -15.15
CA LYS A 234 6.90 -6.55 -16.11
C LYS A 234 5.60 -7.26 -15.69
N GLU A 235 4.47 -6.77 -16.17
CA GLU A 235 3.24 -7.57 -16.12
C GLU A 235 3.45 -8.87 -16.90
N LEU A 236 3.03 -9.98 -16.28
CA LEU A 236 3.10 -11.30 -16.91
C LEU A 236 2.23 -11.30 -18.18
N THR A 237 2.86 -11.23 -19.34
CA THR A 237 2.19 -11.21 -20.65
C THR A 237 1.67 -12.58 -21.08
N ALA A 238 2.36 -13.64 -20.65
CA ALA A 238 1.98 -15.03 -20.92
C ALA A 238 1.63 -15.72 -19.61
N ARG A 239 0.34 -15.86 -19.32
CA ARG A 239 -0.13 -16.61 -18.15
C ARG A 239 -0.74 -17.92 -18.62
N SER A 240 -0.16 -19.03 -18.20
CA SER A 240 -0.73 -20.35 -18.39
C SER A 240 -0.94 -21.04 -17.03
N ARG A 241 -1.89 -21.97 -17.04
CA ARG A 241 -2.11 -22.85 -15.90
C ARG A 241 -1.09 -23.99 -15.95
N MET A 242 -0.41 -24.24 -14.85
CA MET A 242 0.59 -25.29 -14.73
C MET A 242 0.65 -25.85 -13.33
N ASP A 243 1.25 -27.03 -13.20
CA ASP A 243 1.53 -27.66 -11.90
C ASP A 243 2.99 -27.41 -11.51
N LEU A 244 3.24 -26.88 -10.33
CA LEU A 244 4.58 -26.71 -9.78
C LEU A 244 5.29 -28.05 -9.58
N ALA A 245 4.55 -29.15 -9.42
CA ALA A 245 5.13 -30.49 -9.33
C ALA A 245 5.81 -30.86 -10.64
N ASP A 246 5.16 -30.66 -11.79
CA ASP A 246 5.70 -30.93 -13.11
C ASP A 246 6.92 -30.07 -13.41
N VAL A 247 6.85 -28.76 -13.07
CA VAL A 247 7.99 -27.84 -13.22
C VAL A 247 9.18 -28.27 -12.39
N ALA A 248 8.94 -28.67 -11.12
CA ALA A 248 10.02 -29.10 -10.23
C ALA A 248 10.64 -30.41 -10.70
N ASP A 249 9.84 -31.36 -11.16
CA ASP A 249 10.33 -32.64 -11.68
C ASP A 249 11.20 -32.46 -12.92
N HIS A 250 10.70 -31.66 -13.88
CA HIS A 250 11.46 -31.32 -15.09
C HIS A 250 12.81 -30.66 -14.79
N VAL A 251 12.82 -29.68 -13.88
CA VAL A 251 14.08 -29.01 -13.48
C VAL A 251 15.02 -29.96 -12.79
N LEU A 252 14.51 -30.84 -11.92
CA LEU A 252 15.35 -31.83 -11.24
C LEU A 252 15.99 -32.82 -12.21
N ASP A 253 15.28 -33.23 -13.26
CA ASP A 253 15.85 -34.10 -14.31
C ASP A 253 16.91 -33.42 -15.14
N GLN A 254 16.82 -32.10 -15.33
CA GLN A 254 17.82 -31.34 -16.08
C GLN A 254 19.07 -31.00 -15.27
N VAL A 255 18.90 -30.65 -13.97
CA VAL A 255 19.97 -30.07 -13.16
C VAL A 255 20.73 -31.13 -12.35
N VAL A 256 20.04 -32.24 -11.98
CA VAL A 256 20.63 -33.30 -11.20
C VAL A 256 21.31 -34.30 -12.14
N GLY A 257 22.64 -34.17 -12.29
CA GLY A 257 23.44 -35.09 -13.11
C GLY A 257 23.58 -36.47 -12.45
N GLU A 258 23.84 -37.49 -13.28
CA GLU A 258 24.25 -38.83 -12.83
C GLU A 258 25.68 -38.76 -12.31
N GLY A 259 25.90 -38.85 -10.98
CA GLY A 259 27.24 -38.85 -10.41
C GLY A 259 27.32 -38.60 -8.91
N ALA A 260 28.56 -38.42 -8.40
CA ALA A 260 28.85 -38.20 -6.99
C ALA A 260 28.41 -36.76 -6.53
N GLY A 261 27.13 -36.56 -6.34
CA GLY A 261 26.52 -35.30 -5.82
C GLY A 261 25.75 -35.55 -4.52
N PRO A 262 25.13 -34.51 -3.94
CA PRO A 262 24.27 -34.69 -2.80
C PRO A 262 23.02 -35.55 -3.15
N THR A 263 22.53 -36.32 -2.18
CA THR A 263 21.30 -37.10 -2.37
C THR A 263 20.10 -36.17 -2.54
N VAL A 264 19.37 -36.34 -3.66
CA VAL A 264 18.19 -35.51 -3.95
C VAL A 264 16.91 -36.31 -3.64
N THR A 265 16.07 -35.78 -2.77
CA THR A 265 14.75 -36.36 -2.41
C THR A 265 13.65 -35.51 -3.04
N ARG A 266 12.70 -36.15 -3.72
CA ARG A 266 11.56 -35.53 -4.38
C ARG A 266 10.27 -35.90 -3.65
N GLN A 267 9.48 -34.93 -3.19
CA GLN A 267 8.15 -35.10 -2.61
C GLN A 267 7.17 -34.15 -3.33
N LEU A 268 6.85 -34.50 -4.58
CA LEU A 268 6.14 -33.63 -5.50
C LEU A 268 4.65 -33.93 -5.45
N GLN A 269 3.89 -33.11 -4.72
CA GLN A 269 2.45 -33.12 -4.70
C GLN A 269 1.89 -32.03 -5.62
N PRO A 270 0.75 -32.24 -6.29
CA PRO A 270 0.14 -31.26 -7.17
C PRO A 270 -0.06 -29.91 -6.50
N ALA A 271 0.35 -28.83 -7.18
CA ALA A 271 0.25 -27.45 -6.72
C ALA A 271 0.02 -26.53 -7.94
N LEU A 272 -1.25 -26.36 -8.31
CA LEU A 272 -1.64 -25.62 -9.50
C LEU A 272 -1.49 -24.12 -9.32
N VAL A 273 -0.84 -23.47 -10.29
CA VAL A 273 -0.65 -22.03 -10.35
C VAL A 273 -1.03 -21.47 -11.72
N VAL A 274 -1.27 -20.15 -11.78
CA VAL A 274 -1.39 -19.41 -13.04
C VAL A 274 -0.19 -18.46 -13.13
N GLY A 275 0.69 -18.69 -14.10
CA GLY A 275 1.92 -17.93 -14.23
C GLY A 275 2.61 -18.07 -15.58
N ASP A 276 3.78 -17.46 -15.70
CA ASP A 276 4.68 -17.58 -16.83
C ASP A 276 5.56 -18.83 -16.67
N PRO A 277 5.48 -19.80 -17.59
CA PRO A 277 6.24 -21.05 -17.51
C PRO A 277 7.73 -20.84 -17.42
N VAL A 278 8.27 -19.94 -18.24
CA VAL A 278 9.71 -19.69 -18.31
C VAL A 278 10.24 -19.09 -17.02
N LEU A 279 9.49 -18.15 -16.43
CA LEU A 279 9.87 -17.54 -15.17
C LEU A 279 9.79 -18.52 -13.99
N LEU A 280 8.76 -19.37 -13.94
CA LEU A 280 8.59 -20.36 -12.88
C LEU A 280 9.61 -21.48 -12.97
N GLU A 281 9.97 -21.93 -14.17
CA GLU A 281 11.07 -22.86 -14.39
C GLU A 281 12.39 -22.25 -13.92
N ARG A 282 12.66 -20.97 -14.27
CA ARG A 282 13.85 -20.26 -13.86
C ARG A 282 13.95 -20.05 -12.33
N LEU A 283 12.81 -19.76 -11.68
CA LEU A 283 12.71 -19.70 -10.23
C LEU A 283 13.15 -21.04 -9.61
N THR A 284 12.59 -22.14 -10.12
CA THR A 284 12.84 -23.49 -9.62
C THR A 284 14.30 -23.88 -9.85
N THR A 285 14.83 -23.62 -11.04
CA THR A 285 16.26 -23.86 -11.38
C THR A 285 17.20 -23.12 -10.43
N ASN A 286 16.94 -21.82 -10.18
CA ASN A 286 17.75 -21.03 -9.24
C ASN A 286 17.74 -21.60 -7.81
N LEU A 287 16.60 -22.12 -7.35
CA LEU A 287 16.50 -22.74 -6.03
C LEU A 287 17.28 -24.06 -5.98
N VAL A 288 17.08 -24.93 -6.96
CA VAL A 288 17.75 -26.26 -7.02
C VAL A 288 19.26 -26.10 -7.18
N GLU A 289 19.72 -25.27 -8.14
CA GLU A 289 21.14 -24.99 -8.31
C GLU A 289 21.77 -24.39 -7.05
N ASN A 290 21.08 -23.49 -6.36
CA ASN A 290 21.55 -22.91 -5.12
C ASN A 290 21.71 -23.98 -4.03
N ALA A 291 20.74 -24.88 -3.90
CA ALA A 291 20.76 -25.98 -2.94
C ALA A 291 21.87 -27.02 -3.21
N LEU A 292 22.15 -27.30 -4.50
CA LEU A 292 23.26 -28.20 -4.89
C LEU A 292 24.62 -27.53 -4.66
N ARG A 293 24.76 -26.26 -5.03
CA ARG A 293 26.02 -25.50 -4.98
C ARG A 293 26.50 -25.24 -3.55
N HIS A 294 25.57 -24.91 -2.64
CA HIS A 294 25.87 -24.57 -1.24
C HIS A 294 25.66 -25.76 -0.30
N ASN A 295 25.88 -26.98 -0.82
CA ASN A 295 25.78 -28.22 -0.05
C ASN A 295 27.12 -28.58 0.61
N VAL A 296 27.09 -29.58 1.51
CA VAL A 296 28.31 -30.19 2.04
C VAL A 296 28.90 -31.16 1.00
N PRO A 297 30.25 -31.31 0.94
CA PRO A 297 30.90 -32.14 -0.07
C PRO A 297 30.58 -33.63 0.04
N GLU A 298 30.41 -34.14 1.26
CA GLU A 298 30.14 -35.56 1.53
C GLU A 298 28.85 -35.70 2.36
N GLY A 299 28.00 -36.68 2.00
CA GLY A 299 26.74 -36.94 2.70
C GLY A 299 25.70 -35.82 2.62
N GLY A 300 25.87 -34.91 1.65
CA GLY A 300 24.94 -33.84 1.41
C GLY A 300 23.59 -34.32 0.90
N HIS A 301 22.53 -33.57 1.21
CA HIS A 301 21.19 -33.84 0.71
C HIS A 301 20.46 -32.56 0.31
N VAL A 302 19.59 -32.70 -0.68
CA VAL A 302 18.64 -31.70 -1.13
C VAL A 302 17.24 -32.32 -1.08
N ASP A 303 16.27 -31.63 -0.50
CA ASP A 303 14.89 -32.08 -0.42
C ASP A 303 14.00 -31.06 -1.11
N VAL A 304 13.26 -31.49 -2.14
CA VAL A 304 12.36 -30.64 -2.92
C VAL A 304 10.93 -31.12 -2.73
N ARG A 305 10.07 -30.21 -2.27
CA ARG A 305 8.66 -30.50 -1.99
C ARG A 305 7.77 -29.49 -2.68
N THR A 306 6.70 -29.98 -3.31
CA THR A 306 5.59 -29.17 -3.79
C THR A 306 4.29 -29.61 -3.13
N GLY A 307 3.28 -28.76 -3.13
CA GLY A 307 1.95 -29.05 -2.59
C GLY A 307 1.18 -27.77 -2.27
N VAL A 308 -0.06 -27.93 -1.80
CA VAL A 308 -0.90 -26.81 -1.35
C VAL A 308 -0.87 -26.72 0.17
N ARG A 309 -0.56 -25.53 0.71
CA ARG A 309 -0.59 -25.21 2.14
C ARG A 309 -1.28 -23.88 2.37
N ASP A 310 -2.24 -23.87 3.27
CA ASP A 310 -3.01 -22.65 3.61
C ASP A 310 -3.64 -21.97 2.37
N GLY A 311 -4.15 -22.76 1.40
CA GLY A 311 -4.74 -22.26 0.16
C GLY A 311 -3.74 -21.59 -0.79
N ARG A 312 -2.45 -21.93 -0.66
CA ARG A 312 -1.38 -21.46 -1.54
C ARG A 312 -0.55 -22.61 -2.10
N ALA A 313 -0.27 -22.56 -3.38
CA ALA A 313 0.69 -23.46 -4.01
C ALA A 313 2.09 -23.14 -3.45
N THR A 314 2.78 -24.17 -2.97
CA THR A 314 4.03 -24.02 -2.23
C THR A 314 5.11 -24.89 -2.86
N LEU A 315 6.30 -24.29 -3.07
CA LEU A 315 7.54 -24.99 -3.42
C LEU A 315 8.52 -24.78 -2.28
N ILE A 316 9.04 -25.87 -1.72
CA ILE A 316 10.05 -25.87 -0.65
C ILE A 316 11.29 -26.57 -1.16
N VAL A 317 12.43 -25.90 -1.05
CA VAL A 317 13.75 -26.49 -1.32
C VAL A 317 14.58 -26.36 -0.06
N SER A 318 15.08 -27.48 0.43
CA SER A 318 15.93 -27.57 1.61
C SER A 318 17.23 -28.26 1.27
N ASN A 319 18.34 -27.74 1.75
CA ASN A 319 19.66 -28.34 1.56
C ASN A 319 20.44 -28.43 2.86
N SER A 320 21.31 -29.44 2.98
CA SER A 320 22.41 -29.41 3.94
C SER A 320 23.50 -28.45 3.45
N GLY A 321 24.26 -27.87 4.37
CA GLY A 321 25.28 -26.92 4.01
C GLY A 321 25.89 -26.19 5.22
N PRO A 322 26.70 -25.17 5.00
CA PRO A 322 27.21 -24.33 6.09
C PRO A 322 26.09 -23.68 6.87
N THR A 323 26.33 -23.40 8.15
CA THR A 323 25.36 -22.70 9.01
C THR A 323 25.15 -21.27 8.52
N VAL A 324 23.91 -20.91 8.28
CA VAL A 324 23.49 -19.55 7.89
C VAL A 324 22.98 -18.83 9.13
N PRO A 325 23.62 -17.70 9.54
CA PRO A 325 23.11 -16.90 10.64
C PRO A 325 21.73 -16.32 10.35
N SER A 326 20.83 -16.34 11.31
CA SER A 326 19.44 -15.85 11.14
C SER A 326 19.35 -14.37 10.74
N TYR A 327 20.30 -13.54 11.16
CA TYR A 327 20.37 -12.11 10.80
C TYR A 327 20.79 -11.88 9.32
N ASP A 328 21.42 -12.86 8.67
CA ASP A 328 21.82 -12.77 7.27
C ASP A 328 20.74 -13.29 6.30
N VAL A 329 19.71 -13.95 6.80
CA VAL A 329 18.69 -14.62 5.97
C VAL A 329 17.91 -13.65 5.07
N GLU A 330 17.61 -12.45 5.53
CA GLU A 330 16.92 -11.47 4.68
C GLU A 330 17.88 -10.90 3.61
N ALA A 331 19.15 -10.72 3.98
CA ALA A 331 20.17 -10.14 3.11
C ALA A 331 20.53 -11.05 1.92
N ILE A 332 20.39 -12.38 2.01
CA ILE A 332 20.69 -13.28 0.89
C ILE A 332 19.74 -13.12 -0.31
N PHE A 333 18.61 -12.45 -0.12
CA PHE A 333 17.70 -12.12 -1.21
C PHE A 333 18.03 -10.78 -1.91
N GLU A 334 19.00 -10.01 -1.39
CA GLU A 334 19.47 -8.80 -2.06
C GLU A 334 20.37 -9.17 -3.26
N PRO A 335 20.24 -8.47 -4.41
CA PRO A 335 21.12 -8.69 -5.55
C PRO A 335 22.59 -8.50 -5.17
N PHE A 336 23.47 -9.37 -5.71
CA PHE A 336 24.92 -9.36 -5.48
C PHE A 336 25.35 -9.63 -4.03
N ARG A 337 24.45 -9.99 -3.15
CA ARG A 337 24.74 -10.31 -1.75
C ARG A 337 25.22 -11.75 -1.61
N ARG A 338 26.25 -11.95 -0.80
CA ARG A 338 26.83 -13.26 -0.45
C ARG A 338 27.07 -13.32 1.05
N LEU A 339 27.00 -14.50 1.64
CA LEU A 339 27.31 -14.68 3.06
C LEU A 339 28.79 -14.42 3.33
N SER A 340 29.09 -13.74 4.43
CA SER A 340 30.44 -13.41 4.87
C SER A 340 31.22 -14.71 5.15
N GLY A 341 32.23 -15.02 4.35
CA GLY A 341 33.08 -16.23 4.49
C GLY A 341 33.40 -16.92 3.18
N GLU A 342 32.68 -16.66 2.10
CA GLU A 342 33.07 -17.17 0.78
C GLU A 342 34.19 -16.34 0.18
N ARG A 343 35.38 -16.97 -0.03
CA ARG A 343 36.52 -16.29 -0.65
C ARG A 343 36.17 -15.79 -2.05
N VAL A 344 36.51 -14.53 -2.32
CA VAL A 344 36.51 -13.93 -3.65
C VAL A 344 37.48 -14.77 -4.52
N GLY A 345 36.95 -15.69 -5.32
CA GLY A 345 37.78 -16.58 -6.15
C GLY A 345 37.22 -17.98 -6.35
N SER A 346 36.39 -18.50 -5.46
CA SER A 346 35.67 -19.76 -5.73
C SER A 346 34.54 -19.51 -6.72
N GLY A 347 34.81 -19.61 -8.01
CA GLY A 347 34.02 -19.28 -9.22
C GLY A 347 32.50 -19.54 -9.30
N ARG A 348 31.79 -19.54 -8.21
CA ARG A 348 30.47 -20.18 -8.02
C ARG A 348 29.31 -19.24 -7.80
N GLY A 349 29.11 -18.21 -8.62
CA GLY A 349 27.85 -17.44 -8.65
C GLY A 349 27.98 -15.98 -8.23
N PHE A 350 27.06 -15.13 -8.75
CA PHE A 350 27.05 -13.67 -8.56
C PHE A 350 26.19 -13.17 -7.40
N GLY A 351 25.54 -14.06 -6.67
CA GLY A 351 24.57 -13.65 -5.65
C GLY A 351 23.24 -13.12 -6.24
N LEU A 352 22.89 -13.59 -7.46
CA LEU A 352 21.63 -13.19 -8.12
C LEU A 352 20.51 -14.23 -7.98
N GLY A 353 20.83 -15.51 -7.71
CA GLY A 353 19.86 -16.61 -7.76
C GLY A 353 18.65 -16.37 -6.85
N LEU A 354 18.87 -16.09 -5.55
CA LEU A 354 17.75 -15.88 -4.61
C LEU A 354 17.03 -14.54 -4.82
N SER A 355 17.70 -13.51 -5.33
CA SER A 355 17.03 -12.26 -5.71
C SER A 355 16.10 -12.46 -6.91
N ILE A 356 16.49 -13.30 -7.88
CA ILE A 356 15.62 -13.71 -8.99
C ILE A 356 14.41 -14.49 -8.46
N VAL A 357 14.62 -15.44 -7.55
CA VAL A 357 13.51 -16.19 -6.91
C VAL A 357 12.51 -15.24 -6.27
N ARG A 358 12.98 -14.25 -5.50
CA ARG A 358 12.12 -13.25 -4.86
C ARG A 358 11.39 -12.40 -5.89
N ALA A 359 12.06 -11.95 -6.93
CA ALA A 359 11.47 -11.13 -7.98
C ALA A 359 10.38 -11.89 -8.76
N VAL A 360 10.67 -13.13 -9.19
CA VAL A 360 9.71 -13.99 -9.89
C VAL A 360 8.52 -14.35 -9.00
N ALA A 361 8.74 -14.72 -7.74
CA ALA A 361 7.65 -15.02 -6.79
C ALA A 361 6.71 -13.81 -6.63
N ARG A 362 7.28 -12.60 -6.48
CA ARG A 362 6.51 -11.35 -6.41
C ARG A 362 5.75 -11.04 -7.69
N ALA A 363 6.35 -11.27 -8.86
CA ALA A 363 5.68 -11.10 -10.15
C ALA A 363 4.41 -11.94 -10.26
N HIS A 364 4.41 -13.11 -9.63
CA HIS A 364 3.27 -14.01 -9.56
C HIS A 364 2.33 -13.76 -8.36
N GLY A 365 2.48 -12.64 -7.63
CA GLY A 365 1.64 -12.32 -6.46
C GLY A 365 1.94 -13.22 -5.25
N GLY A 366 3.10 -13.87 -5.25
CA GLY A 366 3.55 -14.75 -4.19
C GLY A 366 4.56 -14.12 -3.24
N THR A 367 5.07 -14.94 -2.33
CA THR A 367 6.09 -14.57 -1.35
C THR A 367 7.17 -15.63 -1.28
N VAL A 368 8.37 -15.23 -0.89
CA VAL A 368 9.48 -16.13 -0.58
C VAL A 368 9.95 -15.88 0.84
N SER A 369 10.28 -16.94 1.55
CA SER A 369 10.91 -16.89 2.88
C SER A 369 12.01 -17.93 2.97
N ALA A 370 13.00 -17.69 3.80
CA ALA A 370 14.04 -18.67 4.09
C ALA A 370 14.23 -18.79 5.60
N HIS A 371 14.69 -19.96 6.03
CA HIS A 371 15.04 -20.23 7.41
C HIS A 371 16.30 -21.09 7.46
N PRO A 372 17.22 -20.82 8.41
CA PRO A 372 18.33 -21.72 8.66
C PRO A 372 17.81 -23.11 9.03
N ARG A 373 18.52 -24.15 8.57
CA ARG A 373 18.21 -25.52 8.92
C ARG A 373 18.98 -25.95 10.17
N ASP A 374 18.33 -26.71 11.05
CA ASP A 374 19.02 -27.36 12.17
C ASP A 374 20.08 -28.34 11.63
N GLY A 375 21.32 -28.16 12.09
CA GLY A 375 22.46 -28.94 11.58
C GLY A 375 23.17 -28.35 10.35
N GLY A 376 22.78 -27.14 9.94
CA GLY A 376 23.36 -26.38 8.83
C GLY A 376 22.63 -26.53 7.49
N GLY A 377 22.75 -25.50 6.67
CA GLY A 377 22.01 -25.37 5.40
C GLY A 377 20.83 -24.41 5.51
N LEU A 378 19.98 -24.42 4.51
CA LEU A 378 18.88 -23.46 4.35
C LEU A 378 17.61 -24.19 3.90
N VAL A 379 16.46 -23.70 4.36
CA VAL A 379 15.11 -24.06 3.87
C VAL A 379 14.53 -22.82 3.21
N VAL A 380 14.31 -22.87 1.90
CA VAL A 380 13.66 -21.78 1.15
C VAL A 380 12.25 -22.20 0.78
N THR A 381 11.27 -21.37 1.09
CA THR A 381 9.85 -21.61 0.83
C THR A 381 9.30 -20.52 -0.07
N VAL A 382 8.79 -20.90 -1.22
CA VAL A 382 8.03 -20.05 -2.14
C VAL A 382 6.55 -20.37 -1.99
N ARG A 383 5.70 -19.34 -1.87
CA ARG A 383 4.24 -19.46 -1.80
C ARG A 383 3.63 -18.61 -2.90
N LEU A 384 2.87 -19.23 -3.80
CA LEU A 384 2.17 -18.59 -4.90
C LEU A 384 0.66 -18.70 -4.72
N PRO A 385 -0.14 -17.79 -5.31
CA PRO A 385 -1.58 -17.95 -5.38
C PRO A 385 -1.94 -19.27 -6.08
N GLU A 386 -2.80 -20.08 -5.45
CA GLU A 386 -3.30 -21.28 -6.08
C GLU A 386 -4.23 -20.93 -7.24
N ALA A 387 -4.11 -21.68 -8.35
CA ALA A 387 -5.03 -21.54 -9.46
C ALA A 387 -6.44 -21.97 -9.07
N PRO A 388 -7.49 -21.21 -9.40
CA PRO A 388 -8.86 -21.62 -9.12
C PRO A 388 -9.13 -23.00 -9.76
N THR A 389 -9.68 -23.93 -8.98
CA THR A 389 -10.09 -25.24 -9.49
C THR A 389 -11.13 -25.03 -10.59
N PRO A 390 -11.05 -25.69 -11.77
CA PRO A 390 -12.11 -25.62 -12.76
C PRO A 390 -13.40 -26.13 -12.10
N GLN A 391 -14.41 -25.27 -12.03
CA GLN A 391 -15.74 -25.77 -11.74
C GLN A 391 -16.11 -26.76 -12.84
N PRO A 392 -16.54 -27.99 -12.53
CA PRO A 392 -17.04 -28.89 -13.54
C PRO A 392 -18.18 -28.17 -14.26
N SER A 393 -18.05 -27.99 -15.58
CA SER A 393 -19.11 -27.45 -16.40
C SER A 393 -20.33 -28.34 -16.17
N VAL A 394 -21.36 -27.79 -15.52
CA VAL A 394 -22.68 -28.45 -15.45
C VAL A 394 -23.11 -28.68 -16.91
N PRO A 395 -23.29 -29.94 -17.33
CA PRO A 395 -23.75 -30.18 -18.72
C PRO A 395 -25.08 -29.45 -18.88
N ALA A 396 -25.16 -28.62 -19.90
CA ALA A 396 -26.41 -27.97 -20.30
C ALA A 396 -27.47 -29.04 -20.42
N VAL A 397 -28.51 -28.95 -19.60
CA VAL A 397 -29.71 -29.80 -19.75
C VAL A 397 -30.24 -29.47 -21.13
N PRO A 398 -30.40 -30.49 -22.04
CA PRO A 398 -30.97 -30.23 -23.35
C PRO A 398 -32.39 -29.71 -23.14
N ASP A 399 -32.71 -28.54 -23.71
CA ASP A 399 -34.07 -28.05 -23.82
C ASP A 399 -34.92 -29.11 -24.50
N ASP A 400 -35.88 -29.65 -23.76
CA ASP A 400 -36.86 -30.61 -24.27
C ASP A 400 -37.81 -29.88 -25.26
N PRO A 401 -37.81 -30.20 -26.58
CA PRO A 401 -38.68 -29.51 -27.56
C PRO A 401 -40.09 -30.07 -27.56
N ALA A 402 -40.58 -30.73 -26.51
CA ALA A 402 -41.92 -31.36 -26.46
C ALA A 402 -42.95 -30.45 -25.77
N GLY A 403 -43.21 -29.25 -26.33
CA GLY A 403 -44.24 -28.32 -25.81
C GLY A 403 -45.08 -27.60 -26.87
N ALA A 404 -45.00 -28.00 -28.14
CA ALA A 404 -45.80 -27.37 -29.19
C ALA A 404 -46.59 -28.41 -30.01
N ARG A 405 -47.70 -28.93 -29.45
CA ARG A 405 -48.92 -29.42 -30.18
C ARG A 405 -49.96 -29.83 -29.15
N ARG A 406 -50.95 -28.99 -28.91
CA ARG A 406 -52.39 -29.32 -28.82
C ARG A 406 -53.22 -28.04 -28.63
N SER A 407 -54.06 -27.87 -29.63
CA SER A 407 -55.36 -27.17 -29.76
C SER A 407 -55.30 -25.66 -29.92
#